data_cd5365f5d3705c6477947271f607250f
#
_entry.id   cd5365f5d3705c6477947271f607250f
#
_cell.length_a   1.000
_cell.length_b   1.000
_cell.length_c   1.000
_cell.angle_alpha   90.00
_cell.angle_beta   90.00
_cell.angle_gamma   90.00
#
_symmetry.space_group_name_H-M   'P 1'
#
loop_
_entity.id
_entity.type
_entity.pdbx_description
1 polymer ?
#
loop_
_entity_poly.entity_id
_entity_poly.type
_entity_poly.pdbx_seq_one_letter_code
_entity_poly.pdbx_strand_id
1 'polypeptide(L)'
;MSVTESRTPFNSSLRWNAIQRIARQQARDSLLGWSLYLAAAIAVLIAVILVYNSIRFVGESGLNIVLRPFFLPLQAALSLALLYITAEAALAIARPREQGALQVLFFAPIDIPVLVGGFFLAGLLVYVLFLLLIVPVLLILAWITNFVVPTGLLWGLVPTIFIAGVTIAFGLFISAAAPSARSTVLLLVAAILILLVIQGAYAALLSIPPTNRFYDALLFLRVFLGSIQGLLSWVSPFRMLDIVLAAALRGDWLNVLQLVGIAIIGTLFWLAASVWAMRQRGVLP
;
A
#
# COMPACT_ATOMS: atom_id res chain seq x y z
N MET A 1 -7.65 -33.89 35.23
CA MET A 1 -8.28 -32.68 35.79
C MET A 1 -8.10 -31.57 34.75
N SER A 2 -9.10 -31.36 33.91
CA SER A 2 -9.09 -30.30 32.88
C SER A 2 -9.53 -28.98 33.52
N VAL A 3 -8.58 -28.11 33.80
CA VAL A 3 -8.88 -26.74 34.22
C VAL A 3 -9.41 -26.00 32.98
N THR A 4 -10.70 -25.98 32.80
CA THR A 4 -11.40 -25.04 31.91
C THR A 4 -11.34 -23.69 32.56
N GLU A 5 -10.23 -22.95 32.33
CA GLU A 5 -10.18 -21.51 32.63
C GLU A 5 -11.27 -20.83 31.82
N SER A 6 -12.34 -20.43 32.49
CA SER A 6 -13.33 -19.50 31.98
C SER A 6 -12.65 -18.15 31.75
N ARG A 7 -12.11 -17.94 30.54
CA ARG A 7 -11.62 -16.62 30.11
C ARG A 7 -12.83 -15.67 30.13
N THR A 8 -12.90 -14.84 31.15
CA THR A 8 -13.86 -13.74 31.20
C THR A 8 -13.77 -12.95 29.90
N PRO A 9 -14.89 -12.65 29.21
CA PRO A 9 -14.86 -11.91 27.98
C PRO A 9 -14.26 -10.51 28.24
N PHE A 10 -13.08 -10.29 27.68
CA PHE A 10 -12.39 -9.00 27.79
C PHE A 10 -13.31 -7.90 27.28
N ASN A 11 -13.57 -6.91 28.14
CA ASN A 11 -14.49 -5.80 27.84
C ASN A 11 -14.04 -5.08 26.56
N SER A 12 -14.96 -4.83 25.61
CA SER A 12 -14.65 -4.26 24.29
C SER A 12 -13.91 -2.91 24.38
N SER A 13 -14.17 -2.14 25.44
CA SER A 13 -13.49 -0.87 25.72
C SER A 13 -11.99 -1.07 26.04
N LEU A 14 -11.63 -2.12 26.75
CA LEU A 14 -10.22 -2.44 27.07
C LEU A 14 -9.44 -2.86 25.82
N ARG A 15 -10.08 -3.61 24.93
CA ARG A 15 -9.48 -4.00 23.64
C ARG A 15 -9.20 -2.78 22.75
N TRP A 16 -10.14 -1.86 22.67
CA TRP A 16 -9.98 -0.63 21.88
C TRP A 16 -8.87 0.26 22.44
N ASN A 17 -8.82 0.44 23.75
CA ASN A 17 -7.75 1.19 24.39
C ASN A 17 -6.36 0.57 24.16
N ALA A 18 -6.26 -0.77 24.16
CA ALA A 18 -5.02 -1.46 23.86
C ALA A 18 -4.59 -1.26 22.39
N ILE A 19 -5.53 -1.37 21.43
CA ILE A 19 -5.29 -1.07 20.01
C ILE A 19 -4.75 0.35 19.84
N GLN A 20 -5.40 1.33 20.45
CA GLN A 20 -4.97 2.74 20.34
C GLN A 20 -3.58 2.99 20.96
N ARG A 21 -3.27 2.36 22.08
CA ARG A 21 -1.93 2.50 22.71
C ARG A 21 -0.83 1.93 21.81
N ILE A 22 -1.03 0.72 21.28
CA ILE A 22 -0.09 0.09 20.34
C ILE A 22 0.06 0.96 19.09
N ALA A 23 -1.05 1.43 18.52
CA ALA A 23 -1.04 2.27 17.33
C ALA A 23 -0.28 3.59 17.55
N ARG A 24 -0.53 4.27 18.66
CA ARG A 24 0.16 5.53 18.99
C ARG A 24 1.66 5.34 19.22
N GLN A 25 2.03 4.28 19.94
CA GLN A 25 3.43 3.97 20.19
C GLN A 25 4.17 3.68 18.88
N GLN A 26 3.64 2.77 18.06
CA GLN A 26 4.24 2.40 16.78
C GLN A 26 4.30 3.59 15.81
N ALA A 27 3.24 4.40 15.72
CA ALA A 27 3.23 5.59 14.89
C ALA A 27 4.25 6.62 15.37
N ARG A 28 4.42 6.80 16.69
CA ARG A 28 5.45 7.66 17.27
C ARG A 28 6.86 7.17 16.95
N ASP A 29 7.10 5.87 17.03
CA ASP A 29 8.40 5.28 16.71
C ASP A 29 8.72 5.46 15.22
N SER A 30 7.74 5.32 14.32
CA SER A 30 7.89 5.62 12.89
C SER A 30 8.14 7.12 12.63
N LEU A 31 7.48 8.02 13.38
CA LEU A 31 7.69 9.47 13.28
C LEU A 31 9.07 9.91 13.77
N LEU A 32 9.59 9.28 14.81
CA LEU A 32 10.94 9.56 15.32
C LEU A 32 12.02 8.89 14.47
N GLY A 33 11.63 7.93 13.62
CA GLY A 33 12.52 7.22 12.72
C GLY A 33 12.87 8.04 11.48
N TRP A 34 14.12 7.99 11.04
CA TRP A 34 14.59 8.63 9.82
C TRP A 34 13.97 8.04 8.54
N SER A 35 13.47 6.81 8.59
CA SER A 35 12.94 6.07 7.44
C SER A 35 11.77 6.76 6.76
N LEU A 36 10.83 7.31 7.54
CA LEU A 36 9.67 8.04 7.04
C LEU A 36 10.10 9.31 6.28
N TYR A 37 11.00 10.09 6.87
CA TYR A 37 11.46 11.35 6.26
C TYR A 37 12.28 11.09 5.00
N LEU A 38 13.11 10.05 5.00
CA LEU A 38 13.86 9.63 3.82
C LEU A 38 12.91 9.20 2.68
N ALA A 39 11.91 8.37 2.98
CA ALA A 39 10.91 7.95 2.01
C ALA A 39 10.11 9.14 1.47
N ALA A 40 9.69 10.06 2.34
CA ALA A 40 8.99 11.28 1.94
C ALA A 40 9.88 12.19 1.08
N ALA A 41 11.16 12.36 1.44
CA ALA A 41 12.11 13.16 0.65
C ALA A 41 12.34 12.58 -0.75
N ILE A 42 12.47 11.26 -0.87
CA ILE A 42 12.60 10.59 -2.17
C ILE A 42 11.30 10.76 -2.99
N ALA A 43 10.13 10.62 -2.36
CA ALA A 43 8.85 10.82 -3.03
C ALA A 43 8.68 12.24 -3.55
N VAL A 44 9.05 13.25 -2.74
CA VAL A 44 9.05 14.65 -3.13
C VAL A 44 10.03 14.90 -4.27
N LEU A 45 11.25 14.37 -4.19
CA LEU A 45 12.26 14.51 -5.24
C LEU A 45 11.76 13.97 -6.58
N ILE A 46 11.19 12.76 -6.58
CA ILE A 46 10.60 12.15 -7.78
C ILE A 46 9.43 13.00 -8.30
N ALA A 47 8.56 13.48 -7.42
CA ALA A 47 7.45 14.34 -7.81
C ALA A 47 7.93 15.64 -8.46
N VAL A 48 8.95 16.30 -7.90
CA VAL A 48 9.56 17.53 -8.45
C VAL A 48 10.14 17.26 -9.84
N ILE A 49 10.92 16.19 -10.01
CA ILE A 49 11.51 15.82 -11.30
C ILE A 49 10.42 15.57 -12.34
N LEU A 50 9.35 14.86 -11.99
CA LEU A 50 8.25 14.55 -12.89
C LEU A 50 7.45 15.81 -13.26
N VAL A 51 7.21 16.72 -12.31
CA VAL A 51 6.57 18.01 -12.59
C VAL A 51 7.44 18.83 -13.54
N TYR A 52 8.74 18.95 -13.24
CA TYR A 52 9.68 19.68 -14.10
C TYR A 52 9.71 19.13 -15.53
N ASN A 53 9.83 17.80 -15.69
CA ASN A 53 9.79 17.17 -17.00
C ASN A 53 8.46 17.40 -17.74
N SER A 54 7.33 17.37 -17.01
CA SER A 54 6.01 17.64 -17.60
C SER A 54 5.90 19.07 -18.12
N ILE A 55 6.42 20.04 -17.36
CA ILE A 55 6.43 21.47 -17.77
C ILE A 55 7.32 21.67 -18.99
N ARG A 56 8.52 21.10 -18.98
CA ARG A 56 9.46 21.21 -20.09
C ARG A 56 8.87 20.62 -21.37
N PHE A 57 8.24 19.46 -21.29
CA PHE A 57 7.57 18.82 -22.42
C PHE A 57 6.46 19.69 -23.02
N VAL A 58 5.65 20.35 -22.18
CA VAL A 58 4.61 21.31 -22.64
C VAL A 58 5.24 22.51 -23.37
N GLY A 59 6.35 23.03 -22.81
CA GLY A 59 7.05 24.19 -23.41
C GLY A 59 7.70 23.85 -24.75
N GLU A 60 8.26 22.67 -24.93
CA GLU A 60 8.94 22.24 -26.17
C GLU A 60 7.96 21.79 -27.26
N SER A 61 6.85 21.16 -26.92
CA SER A 61 5.90 20.56 -27.86
C SER A 61 4.81 21.53 -28.35
N GLY A 62 4.61 22.64 -27.66
CA GLY A 62 3.50 23.59 -27.93
C GLY A 62 2.11 22.99 -27.76
N LEU A 63 2.04 21.72 -27.32
CA LEU A 63 0.81 20.97 -27.14
C LEU A 63 0.29 21.19 -25.72
N ASN A 64 -0.72 22.03 -25.58
CA ASN A 64 -1.49 22.14 -24.30
C ASN A 64 -2.21 20.84 -23.89
N ILE A 65 -1.79 19.68 -24.43
CA ILE A 65 -2.45 18.39 -24.25
C ILE A 65 -2.15 17.76 -22.87
N VAL A 66 -1.09 18.19 -22.17
CA VAL A 66 -0.81 17.71 -20.81
C VAL A 66 -1.75 18.42 -19.83
N LEU A 67 -3.02 18.10 -19.93
CA LEU A 67 -4.08 18.58 -19.03
C LEU A 67 -3.90 18.12 -17.56
N ARG A 68 -2.84 17.36 -17.23
CA ARG A 68 -2.71 16.71 -15.92
C ARG A 68 -1.26 16.63 -15.43
N PRO A 69 -0.53 17.76 -15.31
CA PRO A 69 0.89 17.73 -14.94
C PRO A 69 1.14 17.15 -13.53
N PHE A 70 0.13 17.15 -12.66
CA PHE A 70 0.23 16.63 -11.29
C PHE A 70 -0.23 15.19 -11.12
N PHE A 71 -0.85 14.55 -12.12
CA PHE A 71 -1.35 13.18 -12.00
C PHE A 71 -0.21 12.16 -11.81
N LEU A 72 0.74 12.14 -12.74
CA LEU A 72 1.90 11.23 -12.68
C LEU A 72 2.80 11.49 -11.45
N PRO A 73 3.14 12.75 -11.12
CA PRO A 73 3.90 13.04 -9.90
C PRO A 73 3.22 12.57 -8.63
N LEU A 74 1.91 12.80 -8.49
CA LEU A 74 1.14 12.35 -7.34
C LEU A 74 1.05 10.84 -7.28
N GLN A 75 0.75 10.19 -8.40
CA GLN A 75 0.69 8.73 -8.50
C GLN A 75 2.03 8.08 -8.10
N ALA A 76 3.16 8.60 -8.61
CA ALA A 76 4.49 8.10 -8.26
C ALA A 76 4.80 8.27 -6.77
N ALA A 77 4.51 9.45 -6.20
CA ALA A 77 4.71 9.73 -4.78
C ALA A 77 3.88 8.81 -3.89
N LEU A 78 2.60 8.62 -4.23
CA LEU A 78 1.70 7.72 -3.48
C LEU A 78 2.09 6.25 -3.64
N SER A 79 2.55 5.84 -4.82
CA SER A 79 3.07 4.47 -5.04
C SER A 79 4.28 4.19 -4.15
N LEU A 80 5.17 5.16 -4.00
CA LEU A 80 6.32 5.06 -3.11
C LEU A 80 5.90 5.03 -1.64
N ALA A 81 4.89 5.83 -1.27
CA ALA A 81 4.27 5.77 0.06
C ALA A 81 3.70 4.38 0.35
N LEU A 82 2.97 3.78 -0.59
CA LEU A 82 2.41 2.43 -0.44
C LEU A 82 3.52 1.37 -0.28
N LEU A 83 4.61 1.47 -1.06
CA LEU A 83 5.77 0.58 -0.92
C LEU A 83 6.41 0.70 0.46
N TYR A 84 6.66 1.93 0.91
CA TYR A 84 7.24 2.19 2.22
C TYR A 84 6.40 1.59 3.35
N ILE A 85 5.09 1.85 3.36
CA ILE A 85 4.20 1.37 4.41
C ILE A 85 4.07 -0.15 4.38
N THR A 86 4.04 -0.75 3.17
CA THR A 86 4.01 -2.20 3.04
C THR A 86 5.27 -2.83 3.64
N ALA A 87 6.45 -2.22 3.42
CA ALA A 87 7.70 -2.67 3.99
C ALA A 87 7.73 -2.52 5.53
N GLU A 88 7.25 -1.40 6.06
CA GLU A 88 7.11 -1.18 7.50
C GLU A 88 6.15 -2.21 8.13
N ALA A 89 4.97 -2.41 7.52
CA ALA A 89 3.99 -3.39 7.98
C ALA A 89 4.53 -4.83 7.91
N ALA A 90 5.30 -5.15 6.86
CA ALA A 90 5.95 -6.44 6.72
C ALA A 90 6.97 -6.73 7.82
N LEU A 91 7.57 -5.72 8.40
CA LEU A 91 8.54 -5.86 9.49
C LEU A 91 7.90 -5.71 10.90
N ALA A 92 6.66 -5.24 10.98
CA ALA A 92 6.01 -4.89 12.25
C ALA A 92 5.87 -6.06 13.24
N ILE A 93 5.67 -7.29 12.75
CA ILE A 93 5.55 -8.50 13.58
C ILE A 93 6.88 -9.27 13.60
N ALA A 94 7.57 -9.34 12.45
CA ALA A 94 8.78 -10.14 12.29
C ALA A 94 9.95 -9.64 13.15
N ARG A 95 10.18 -8.31 13.22
CA ARG A 95 11.25 -7.73 14.06
C ARG A 95 11.07 -7.99 15.55
N PRO A 96 9.91 -7.66 16.18
CA PRO A 96 9.69 -7.98 17.59
C PRO A 96 9.75 -9.48 17.89
N ARG A 97 9.40 -10.33 16.90
CA ARG A 97 9.53 -11.80 17.05
C ARG A 97 10.99 -12.21 17.19
N GLU A 98 11.88 -11.75 16.30
CA GLU A 98 13.32 -12.05 16.37
C GLU A 98 13.99 -11.51 17.64
N GLN A 99 13.53 -10.36 18.12
CA GLN A 99 14.07 -9.74 19.35
C GLN A 99 13.51 -10.37 20.64
N GLY A 100 12.63 -11.36 20.55
CA GLY A 100 11.97 -11.96 21.72
C GLY A 100 10.93 -11.06 22.39
N ALA A 101 10.72 -9.84 21.90
CA ALA A 101 9.82 -8.87 22.50
C ALA A 101 8.35 -9.31 22.41
N LEU A 102 7.98 -10.14 21.42
CA LEU A 102 6.64 -10.73 21.35
C LEU A 102 6.36 -11.65 22.53
N GLN A 103 7.34 -12.40 23.05
CA GLN A 103 7.16 -13.27 24.22
C GLN A 103 6.77 -12.44 25.45
N VAL A 104 7.40 -11.30 25.66
CA VAL A 104 7.06 -10.40 26.76
C VAL A 104 5.66 -9.80 26.59
N LEU A 105 5.25 -9.48 25.37
CA LEU A 105 3.90 -8.97 25.07
C LEU A 105 2.80 -10.00 25.35
N PHE A 106 3.10 -11.30 25.24
CA PHE A 106 2.13 -12.38 25.52
C PHE A 106 2.01 -12.74 27.00
N PHE A 107 2.92 -12.27 27.86
CA PHE A 107 2.68 -12.27 29.30
C PHE A 107 1.60 -11.24 29.72
N ALA A 108 1.38 -10.20 28.90
CA ALA A 108 0.19 -9.37 29.04
C ALA A 108 -1.01 -10.07 28.36
N PRO A 109 -2.23 -9.95 28.87
CA PRO A 109 -3.42 -10.57 28.30
C PRO A 109 -3.85 -9.84 27.00
N ILE A 110 -2.97 -9.83 25.98
CA ILE A 110 -3.22 -9.20 24.70
C ILE A 110 -3.60 -10.27 23.67
N ASP A 111 -4.81 -10.16 23.11
CA ASP A 111 -5.27 -11.03 22.05
C ASP A 111 -4.56 -10.73 20.72
N ILE A 112 -4.28 -11.78 19.92
CA ILE A 112 -3.67 -11.66 18.59
C ILE A 112 -4.41 -10.66 17.69
N PRO A 113 -5.77 -10.64 17.61
CA PRO A 113 -6.48 -9.64 16.82
C PRO A 113 -6.25 -8.19 17.27
N VAL A 114 -6.06 -7.96 18.56
CA VAL A 114 -5.77 -6.64 19.13
C VAL A 114 -4.39 -6.16 18.69
N LEU A 115 -3.40 -7.04 18.68
CA LEU A 115 -2.05 -6.74 18.22
C LEU A 115 -2.02 -6.41 16.72
N VAL A 116 -2.62 -7.26 15.89
CA VAL A 116 -2.72 -7.05 14.43
C VAL A 116 -3.48 -5.76 14.12
N GLY A 117 -4.61 -5.51 14.82
CA GLY A 117 -5.39 -4.27 14.68
C GLY A 117 -4.61 -3.02 15.08
N GLY A 118 -3.77 -3.11 16.12
CA GLY A 118 -2.89 -2.03 16.57
C GLY A 118 -1.84 -1.66 15.51
N PHE A 119 -1.15 -2.65 14.96
CA PHE A 119 -0.19 -2.43 13.86
C PHE A 119 -0.84 -1.93 12.57
N PHE A 120 -2.03 -2.43 12.25
CA PHE A 120 -2.81 -1.96 11.10
C PHE A 120 -3.17 -0.47 11.24
N LEU A 121 -3.71 -0.09 12.39
CA LEU A 121 -4.06 1.31 12.66
C LEU A 121 -2.83 2.22 12.68
N ALA A 122 -1.69 1.75 13.21
CA ALA A 122 -0.43 2.47 13.15
C ALA A 122 0.00 2.75 11.71
N GLY A 123 -0.04 1.74 10.84
CA GLY A 123 0.28 1.89 9.42
C GLY A 123 -0.62 2.90 8.72
N LEU A 124 -1.94 2.89 8.99
CA LEU A 124 -2.87 3.89 8.45
C LEU A 124 -2.53 5.31 8.93
N LEU A 125 -2.19 5.48 10.22
CA LEU A 125 -1.77 6.78 10.74
C LEU A 125 -0.50 7.28 10.05
N VAL A 126 0.50 6.41 9.84
CA VAL A 126 1.73 6.75 9.12
C VAL A 126 1.42 7.15 7.68
N TYR A 127 0.49 6.47 7.00
CA TYR A 127 0.05 6.86 5.65
C TYR A 127 -0.59 8.25 5.61
N VAL A 128 -1.51 8.51 6.53
CA VAL A 128 -2.14 9.83 6.62
C VAL A 128 -1.10 10.93 6.87
N LEU A 129 -0.11 10.67 7.73
CA LEU A 129 1.01 11.59 7.94
C LEU A 129 1.83 11.80 6.68
N PHE A 130 2.08 10.75 5.91
CA PHE A 130 2.77 10.84 4.63
C PHE A 130 1.98 11.71 3.63
N LEU A 131 0.65 11.56 3.56
CA LEU A 131 -0.22 12.43 2.77
C LEU A 131 -0.12 13.89 3.23
N LEU A 132 -0.13 14.15 4.54
CA LEU A 132 0.02 15.49 5.11
C LEU A 132 1.37 16.13 4.80
N LEU A 133 2.41 15.36 4.55
CA LEU A 133 3.71 15.87 4.11
C LEU A 133 3.75 16.15 2.60
N ILE A 134 3.19 15.26 1.77
CA ILE A 134 3.26 15.38 0.31
C ILE A 134 2.29 16.41 -0.26
N VAL A 135 1.06 16.47 0.26
CA VAL A 135 0.03 17.36 -0.29
C VAL A 135 0.44 18.84 -0.27
N PRO A 136 0.95 19.41 0.85
CA PRO A 136 1.44 20.79 0.87
C PRO A 136 2.57 21.03 -0.13
N VAL A 137 3.50 20.09 -0.29
CA VAL A 137 4.58 20.21 -1.25
C VAL A 137 4.06 20.32 -2.70
N LEU A 138 3.07 19.46 -3.05
CA LEU A 138 2.45 19.52 -4.37
C LEU A 138 1.67 20.81 -4.58
N LEU A 139 1.00 21.34 -3.56
CA LEU A 139 0.31 22.62 -3.63
C LEU A 139 1.29 23.81 -3.81
N ILE A 140 2.42 23.77 -3.11
CA ILE A 140 3.50 24.76 -3.28
C ILE A 140 4.08 24.69 -4.70
N LEU A 141 4.33 23.48 -5.22
CA LEU A 141 4.78 23.30 -6.61
C LEU A 141 3.75 23.82 -7.61
N ALA A 142 2.46 23.59 -7.38
CA ALA A 142 1.39 24.11 -8.20
C ALA A 142 1.37 25.64 -8.21
N TRP A 143 1.55 26.24 -7.04
CA TRP A 143 1.62 27.70 -6.90
C TRP A 143 2.84 28.31 -7.61
N ILE A 144 4.03 27.73 -7.45
CA ILE A 144 5.27 28.18 -8.09
C ILE A 144 5.16 28.06 -9.63
N THR A 145 4.55 27.00 -10.11
CA THR A 145 4.45 26.71 -11.55
C THR A 145 3.24 27.36 -12.23
N ASN A 146 2.37 28.05 -11.46
CA ASN A 146 1.09 28.62 -11.94
C ASN A 146 0.14 27.59 -12.60
N PHE A 147 0.28 26.29 -12.25
CA PHE A 147 -0.65 25.27 -12.69
C PHE A 147 -1.72 24.99 -11.62
N VAL A 148 -2.97 24.83 -12.06
CA VAL A 148 -4.07 24.51 -11.17
C VAL A 148 -4.08 23.02 -10.88
N VAL A 149 -4.11 22.64 -9.59
CA VAL A 149 -4.36 21.25 -9.18
C VAL A 149 -5.85 20.97 -9.33
N PRO A 150 -6.26 19.97 -10.14
CA PRO A 150 -7.66 19.63 -10.27
C PRO A 150 -8.25 19.19 -8.91
N THR A 151 -9.41 19.76 -8.55
CA THR A 151 -10.10 19.42 -7.29
C THR A 151 -10.43 17.93 -7.18
N GLY A 152 -10.76 17.27 -8.30
CA GLY A 152 -10.96 15.83 -8.36
C GLY A 152 -9.75 15.03 -7.90
N LEU A 153 -8.53 15.52 -8.13
CA LEU A 153 -7.30 14.86 -7.68
C LEU A 153 -7.15 14.95 -6.15
N LEU A 154 -7.51 16.08 -5.54
CA LEU A 154 -7.47 16.24 -4.08
C LEU A 154 -8.51 15.35 -3.40
N TRP A 155 -9.74 15.29 -3.92
CA TRP A 155 -10.76 14.39 -3.42
C TRP A 155 -10.39 12.92 -3.64
N GLY A 156 -9.64 12.61 -4.70
CA GLY A 156 -9.11 11.29 -4.99
C GLY A 156 -8.11 10.77 -3.95
N LEU A 157 -7.56 11.64 -3.08
CA LEU A 157 -6.67 11.23 -1.98
C LEU A 157 -7.39 10.45 -0.89
N VAL A 158 -8.64 10.76 -0.61
CA VAL A 158 -9.41 10.09 0.46
C VAL A 158 -9.57 8.58 0.18
N PRO A 159 -9.99 8.13 -1.00
CA PRO A 159 -10.05 6.71 -1.34
C PRO A 159 -8.70 5.99 -1.26
N THR A 160 -7.57 6.69 -1.46
CA THR A 160 -6.25 6.05 -1.38
C THR A 160 -5.92 5.52 0.01
N ILE A 161 -6.56 6.04 1.07
CA ILE A 161 -6.42 5.54 2.45
C ILE A 161 -6.91 4.09 2.54
N PHE A 162 -7.98 3.73 1.84
CA PHE A 162 -8.50 2.35 1.81
C PHE A 162 -7.58 1.43 1.02
N ILE A 163 -6.95 1.93 -0.06
CA ILE A 163 -5.93 1.18 -0.80
C ILE A 163 -4.70 0.94 0.08
N ALA A 164 -4.26 1.95 0.84
CA ALA A 164 -3.20 1.78 1.83
C ALA A 164 -3.58 0.71 2.87
N GLY A 165 -4.84 0.63 3.27
CA GLY A 165 -5.34 -0.45 4.14
C GLY A 165 -5.05 -1.84 3.59
N VAL A 166 -5.29 -2.09 2.30
CA VAL A 166 -4.99 -3.39 1.65
C VAL A 166 -3.50 -3.70 1.72
N THR A 167 -2.64 -2.72 1.41
CA THR A 167 -1.18 -2.93 1.38
C THR A 167 -0.61 -3.17 2.78
N ILE A 168 -1.09 -2.44 3.78
CA ILE A 168 -0.70 -2.64 5.18
C ILE A 168 -1.13 -4.04 5.63
N ALA A 169 -2.38 -4.43 5.37
CA ALA A 169 -2.90 -5.74 5.75
C ALA A 169 -2.14 -6.89 5.06
N PHE A 170 -1.77 -6.73 3.79
CA PHE A 170 -0.91 -7.66 3.06
C PHE A 170 0.50 -7.73 3.66
N GLY A 171 1.12 -6.59 3.98
CA GLY A 171 2.41 -6.54 4.67
C GLY A 171 2.38 -7.28 6.03
N LEU A 172 1.33 -7.05 6.83
CA LEU A 172 1.12 -7.76 8.10
C LEU A 172 0.94 -9.27 7.90
N PHE A 173 0.25 -9.70 6.83
CA PHE A 173 0.12 -11.11 6.50
C PHE A 173 1.48 -11.74 6.19
N ILE A 174 2.31 -11.11 5.36
CA ILE A 174 3.67 -11.59 5.07
C ILE A 174 4.50 -11.66 6.36
N SER A 175 4.39 -10.65 7.22
CA SER A 175 5.08 -10.58 8.51
C SER A 175 4.65 -11.72 9.47
N ALA A 176 3.36 -12.03 9.48
CA ALA A 176 2.81 -13.13 10.27
C ALA A 176 3.22 -14.50 9.72
N ALA A 177 3.26 -14.62 8.38
CA ALA A 177 3.58 -15.86 7.67
C ALA A 177 5.08 -16.18 7.64
N ALA A 178 5.97 -15.19 7.74
CA ALA A 178 7.41 -15.41 7.68
C ALA A 178 8.00 -15.78 9.06
N PRO A 179 9.00 -16.66 9.12
CA PRO A 179 9.64 -17.05 10.40
C PRO A 179 10.59 -15.95 10.93
N SER A 180 11.18 -15.13 10.06
CA SER A 180 12.21 -14.14 10.41
C SER A 180 12.03 -12.85 9.62
N ALA A 181 12.58 -11.73 10.09
CA ALA A 181 12.56 -10.45 9.39
C ALA A 181 13.25 -10.56 8.02
N ARG A 182 14.34 -11.32 7.92
CA ARG A 182 15.04 -11.57 6.65
C ARG A 182 14.14 -12.30 5.65
N SER A 183 13.46 -13.37 6.05
CA SER A 183 12.54 -14.10 5.19
C SER A 183 11.33 -13.25 4.79
N THR A 184 10.86 -12.37 5.67
CA THR A 184 9.80 -11.41 5.37
C THR A 184 10.18 -10.47 4.24
N VAL A 185 11.39 -9.88 4.30
CA VAL A 185 11.89 -9.00 3.25
C VAL A 185 12.03 -9.75 1.93
N LEU A 186 12.58 -10.97 1.95
CA LEU A 186 12.70 -11.81 0.74
C LEU A 186 11.34 -12.13 0.12
N LEU A 187 10.34 -12.50 0.94
CA LEU A 187 8.97 -12.75 0.44
C LEU A 187 8.32 -11.51 -0.14
N LEU A 188 8.51 -10.35 0.52
CA LEU A 188 7.99 -9.08 0.01
C LEU A 188 8.62 -8.71 -1.33
N VAL A 189 9.95 -8.79 -1.43
CA VAL A 189 10.68 -8.51 -2.68
C VAL A 189 10.24 -9.49 -3.77
N ALA A 190 10.13 -10.79 -3.46
CA ALA A 190 9.66 -11.79 -4.41
C ALA A 190 8.24 -11.48 -4.91
N ALA A 191 7.32 -11.10 -4.02
CA ALA A 191 5.96 -10.73 -4.41
C ALA A 191 5.93 -9.51 -5.34
N ILE A 192 6.73 -8.47 -5.04
CA ILE A 192 6.84 -7.28 -5.90
C ILE A 192 7.45 -7.64 -7.25
N LEU A 193 8.53 -8.45 -7.28
CA LEU A 193 9.18 -8.87 -8.52
C LEU A 193 8.23 -9.70 -9.40
N ILE A 194 7.46 -10.61 -8.83
CA ILE A 194 6.46 -11.39 -9.57
C ILE A 194 5.44 -10.46 -10.24
N LEU A 195 4.93 -9.46 -9.51
CA LEU A 195 3.98 -8.48 -10.06
C LEU A 195 4.62 -7.68 -11.20
N LEU A 196 5.87 -7.23 -11.03
CA LEU A 196 6.59 -6.47 -12.06
C LEU A 196 6.87 -7.31 -13.31
N VAL A 197 7.27 -8.58 -13.13
CA VAL A 197 7.53 -9.49 -14.24
C VAL A 197 6.26 -9.75 -15.05
N ILE A 198 5.13 -10.01 -14.39
CA ILE A 198 3.86 -10.24 -15.09
C ILE A 198 3.43 -8.98 -15.85
N GLN A 199 3.52 -7.80 -15.23
CA GLN A 199 3.18 -6.54 -15.89
C GLN A 199 4.12 -6.22 -17.06
N GLY A 200 5.41 -6.39 -16.87
CA GLY A 200 6.42 -6.17 -17.90
C GLY A 200 6.29 -7.14 -19.07
N ALA A 201 6.06 -8.41 -18.80
CA ALA A 201 5.84 -9.42 -19.83
C ALA A 201 4.59 -9.11 -20.67
N TYR A 202 3.50 -8.71 -20.03
CA TYR A 202 2.29 -8.31 -20.75
C TYR A 202 2.50 -7.05 -21.59
N ALA A 203 3.15 -6.03 -21.05
CA ALA A 203 3.48 -4.81 -21.79
C ALA A 203 4.40 -5.09 -22.98
N ALA A 204 5.40 -5.97 -22.82
CA ALA A 204 6.26 -6.40 -23.89
C ALA A 204 5.50 -7.14 -25.01
N LEU A 205 4.55 -8.01 -24.65
CA LEU A 205 3.70 -8.69 -25.63
C LEU A 205 2.77 -7.73 -26.39
N LEU A 206 2.29 -6.66 -25.72
CA LEU A 206 1.48 -5.63 -26.37
C LEU A 206 2.27 -4.78 -27.37
N SER A 207 3.55 -4.61 -27.19
CA SER A 207 4.42 -3.83 -28.08
C SER A 207 4.79 -4.56 -29.38
N ILE A 208 4.50 -5.88 -29.48
CA ILE A 208 4.78 -6.66 -30.68
C ILE A 208 3.75 -6.33 -31.76
N PRO A 209 4.18 -5.80 -32.95
CA PRO A 209 3.26 -5.43 -34.01
C PRO A 209 2.63 -6.65 -34.67
N PRO A 210 1.42 -6.52 -35.25
CA PRO A 210 0.72 -7.64 -35.94
C PRO A 210 1.47 -8.21 -37.13
N THR A 211 2.42 -7.46 -37.69
CA THR A 211 3.27 -7.88 -38.81
C THR A 211 4.39 -8.85 -38.44
N ASN A 212 4.57 -9.13 -37.15
CA ASN A 212 5.61 -10.03 -36.68
C ASN A 212 5.22 -11.50 -36.98
N ARG A 213 6.19 -12.28 -37.48
CA ARG A 213 6.02 -13.69 -37.84
C ARG A 213 5.52 -14.59 -36.68
N PHE A 214 5.80 -14.19 -35.43
CA PHE A 214 5.40 -14.95 -34.25
C PHE A 214 4.12 -14.41 -33.59
N TYR A 215 3.43 -13.44 -34.20
CA TYR A 215 2.26 -12.80 -33.62
C TYR A 215 1.16 -13.79 -33.24
N ASP A 216 0.81 -14.71 -34.16
CA ASP A 216 -0.24 -15.70 -33.95
C ASP A 216 0.09 -16.70 -32.84
N ALA A 217 1.36 -17.15 -32.78
CA ALA A 217 1.83 -18.02 -31.70
C ALA A 217 1.80 -17.33 -30.32
N LEU A 218 2.05 -16.03 -30.27
CA LEU A 218 2.04 -15.23 -29.05
C LEU A 218 0.63 -14.78 -28.65
N LEU A 219 -0.35 -14.91 -29.52
CA LEU A 219 -1.73 -14.47 -29.27
C LEU A 219 -2.35 -15.21 -28.07
N PHE A 220 -2.11 -16.52 -27.96
CA PHE A 220 -2.55 -17.31 -26.81
C PHE A 220 -1.91 -16.82 -25.51
N LEU A 221 -0.61 -16.57 -25.51
CA LEU A 221 0.12 -16.06 -24.36
C LEU A 221 -0.37 -14.67 -23.96
N ARG A 222 -0.69 -13.83 -24.94
CA ARG A 222 -1.26 -12.49 -24.75
C ARG A 222 -2.65 -12.53 -24.08
N VAL A 223 -3.52 -13.44 -24.54
CA VAL A 223 -4.86 -13.63 -23.93
C VAL A 223 -4.72 -14.17 -22.50
N PHE A 224 -3.86 -15.17 -22.30
CA PHE A 224 -3.61 -15.75 -20.98
C PHE A 224 -3.05 -14.72 -19.99
N LEU A 225 -1.98 -14.01 -20.35
CA LEU A 225 -1.41 -12.95 -19.52
C LEU A 225 -2.39 -11.78 -19.34
N GLY A 226 -3.19 -11.47 -20.34
CA GLY A 226 -4.25 -10.46 -20.24
C GLY A 226 -5.31 -10.83 -19.20
N SER A 227 -5.72 -12.09 -19.14
CA SER A 227 -6.65 -12.60 -18.12
C SER A 227 -6.04 -12.51 -16.71
N ILE A 228 -4.78 -12.93 -16.57
CA ILE A 228 -4.04 -12.79 -15.30
C ILE A 228 -3.92 -11.32 -14.90
N GLN A 229 -3.57 -10.44 -15.84
CA GLN A 229 -3.47 -9.00 -15.58
C GLN A 229 -4.84 -8.39 -15.24
N GLY A 230 -5.91 -8.85 -15.85
CA GLY A 230 -7.27 -8.49 -15.48
C GLY A 230 -7.56 -8.80 -14.01
N LEU A 231 -7.24 -10.00 -13.54
CA LEU A 231 -7.36 -10.38 -12.13
C LEU A 231 -6.42 -9.56 -11.22
N LEU A 232 -5.16 -9.41 -11.62
CA LEU A 232 -4.17 -8.63 -10.87
C LEU A 232 -4.52 -7.14 -10.78
N SER A 233 -5.24 -6.59 -11.76
CA SER A 233 -5.68 -5.19 -11.74
C SER A 233 -6.60 -4.88 -10.56
N TRP A 234 -7.36 -5.87 -10.08
CA TRP A 234 -8.23 -5.77 -8.91
C TRP A 234 -7.51 -6.04 -7.58
N VAL A 235 -6.35 -6.70 -7.62
CA VAL A 235 -5.58 -7.10 -6.43
C VAL A 235 -4.35 -6.22 -6.24
N SER A 236 -3.77 -5.70 -7.33
CA SER A 236 -2.58 -4.86 -7.27
C SER A 236 -2.91 -3.45 -6.74
N PRO A 237 -2.38 -3.05 -5.59
CA PRO A 237 -2.66 -1.74 -4.99
C PRO A 237 -2.18 -0.58 -5.86
N PHE A 238 -1.11 -0.77 -6.63
CA PHE A 238 -0.59 0.25 -7.55
C PHE A 238 -1.56 0.50 -8.71
N ARG A 239 -2.19 -0.56 -9.23
CA ARG A 239 -3.19 -0.43 -10.28
C ARG A 239 -4.49 0.15 -9.74
N MET A 240 -4.91 -0.27 -8.55
CA MET A 240 -6.06 0.33 -7.87
C MET A 240 -5.86 1.83 -7.64
N LEU A 241 -4.65 2.24 -7.25
CA LEU A 241 -4.28 3.65 -7.08
C LEU A 241 -4.45 4.44 -8.38
N ASP A 242 -3.92 3.92 -9.50
CA ASP A 242 -4.04 4.53 -10.82
C ASP A 242 -5.50 4.71 -11.23
N ILE A 243 -6.31 3.64 -11.11
CA ILE A 243 -7.72 3.67 -11.49
C ILE A 243 -8.51 4.64 -10.60
N VAL A 244 -8.27 4.64 -9.28
CA VAL A 244 -8.97 5.54 -8.33
C VAL A 244 -8.67 7.00 -8.63
N LEU A 245 -7.40 7.36 -8.82
CA LEU A 245 -7.01 8.72 -9.14
C LEU A 245 -7.56 9.16 -10.51
N ALA A 246 -7.52 8.28 -11.51
CA ALA A 246 -8.07 8.56 -12.83
C ALA A 246 -9.60 8.69 -12.82
N ALA A 247 -10.31 7.85 -12.04
CA ALA A 247 -11.76 7.93 -11.87
C ALA A 247 -12.18 9.21 -11.13
N ALA A 248 -11.48 9.56 -10.05
CA ALA A 248 -11.71 10.78 -9.29
C ALA A 248 -11.51 12.04 -10.16
N LEU A 249 -10.49 12.04 -11.01
CA LEU A 249 -10.26 13.14 -11.98
C LEU A 249 -11.39 13.30 -12.98
N ARG A 250 -12.02 12.19 -13.41
CA ARG A 250 -13.14 12.19 -14.34
C ARG A 250 -14.48 12.49 -13.68
N GLY A 251 -14.52 12.50 -12.33
CA GLY A 251 -15.76 12.61 -11.56
C GLY A 251 -16.59 11.33 -11.53
N ASP A 252 -15.99 10.19 -11.87
CA ASP A 252 -16.64 8.89 -11.88
C ASP A 252 -16.62 8.26 -10.46
N TRP A 253 -17.45 8.80 -9.61
CA TRP A 253 -17.54 8.42 -8.19
C TRP A 253 -18.07 7.00 -7.99
N LEU A 254 -18.82 6.45 -8.95
CA LEU A 254 -19.34 5.09 -8.87
C LEU A 254 -18.19 4.08 -8.94
N ASN A 255 -17.27 4.26 -9.88
CA ASN A 255 -16.05 3.45 -9.97
C ASN A 255 -15.16 3.62 -8.73
N VAL A 256 -15.06 4.83 -8.18
CA VAL A 256 -14.31 5.08 -6.94
C VAL A 256 -14.91 4.29 -5.78
N LEU A 257 -16.24 4.31 -5.60
CA LEU A 257 -16.92 3.57 -4.54
C LEU A 257 -16.77 2.06 -4.69
N GLN A 258 -16.86 1.54 -5.90
CA GLN A 258 -16.62 0.11 -6.17
C GLN A 258 -15.21 -0.32 -5.76
N LEU A 259 -14.19 0.47 -6.11
CA LEU A 259 -12.80 0.19 -5.74
C LEU A 259 -12.57 0.28 -4.24
N VAL A 260 -13.18 1.25 -3.56
CA VAL A 260 -13.16 1.34 -2.09
C VAL A 260 -13.80 0.11 -1.47
N GLY A 261 -14.93 -0.35 -1.98
CA GLY A 261 -15.58 -1.59 -1.52
C GLY A 261 -14.67 -2.81 -1.64
N ILE A 262 -14.01 -2.97 -2.80
CA ILE A 262 -13.04 -4.04 -3.03
C ILE A 262 -11.84 -3.91 -2.09
N ALA A 263 -11.34 -2.69 -1.88
CA ALA A 263 -10.24 -2.45 -0.95
C ALA A 263 -10.60 -2.81 0.49
N ILE A 264 -11.81 -2.51 0.95
CA ILE A 264 -12.28 -2.90 2.28
C ILE A 264 -12.35 -4.43 2.41
N ILE A 265 -12.93 -5.12 1.43
CA ILE A 265 -13.01 -6.59 1.42
C ILE A 265 -11.60 -7.20 1.42
N GLY A 266 -10.69 -6.70 0.58
CA GLY A 266 -9.31 -7.13 0.53
C GLY A 266 -8.56 -6.91 1.85
N THR A 267 -8.79 -5.76 2.50
CA THR A 267 -8.22 -5.45 3.82
C THR A 267 -8.68 -6.45 4.86
N LEU A 268 -10.00 -6.71 4.94
CA LEU A 268 -10.56 -7.67 5.90
C LEU A 268 -10.04 -9.08 5.65
N PHE A 269 -9.92 -9.49 4.38
CA PHE A 269 -9.37 -10.78 4.00
C PHE A 269 -7.92 -10.95 4.49
N TRP A 270 -7.04 -9.98 4.21
CA TRP A 270 -5.64 -10.06 4.59
C TRP A 270 -5.42 -9.94 6.11
N LEU A 271 -6.26 -9.14 6.81
CA LEU A 271 -6.23 -9.10 8.29
C LEU A 271 -6.64 -10.42 8.89
N ALA A 272 -7.71 -11.04 8.38
CA ALA A 272 -8.12 -12.37 8.83
C ALA A 272 -7.03 -13.42 8.57
N ALA A 273 -6.42 -13.40 7.39
CA ALA A 273 -5.29 -14.26 7.03
C ALA A 273 -4.07 -14.04 7.96
N SER A 274 -3.79 -12.78 8.35
CA SER A 274 -2.71 -12.45 9.30
C SER A 274 -2.96 -13.07 10.68
N VAL A 275 -4.17 -12.92 11.19
CA VAL A 275 -4.58 -13.51 12.48
C VAL A 275 -4.52 -15.03 12.42
N TRP A 276 -4.97 -15.63 11.33
CA TRP A 276 -4.92 -17.07 11.12
C TRP A 276 -3.49 -17.61 11.06
N ALA A 277 -2.60 -16.93 10.30
CA ALA A 277 -1.19 -17.31 10.19
C ALA A 277 -0.47 -17.23 11.55
N MET A 278 -0.76 -16.20 12.37
CA MET A 278 -0.20 -16.08 13.71
C MET A 278 -0.70 -17.19 14.65
N ARG A 279 -1.97 -17.60 14.52
CA ARG A 279 -2.52 -18.71 15.34
C ARG A 279 -1.91 -20.06 15.00
N GLN A 280 -1.69 -20.33 13.71
CA GLN A 280 -1.12 -21.62 13.28
C GLN A 280 0.35 -21.81 13.67
N ARG A 281 1.14 -20.74 13.64
CA ARG A 281 2.58 -20.84 13.95
C ARG A 281 2.88 -20.91 15.43
N GLY A 282 1.86 -20.83 16.28
CA GLY A 282 2.03 -20.77 17.72
C GLY A 282 2.88 -19.56 18.12
N VAL A 283 2.47 -18.90 19.16
CA VAL A 283 3.25 -17.81 19.73
C VAL A 283 4.34 -18.36 20.66
N LEU A 284 4.36 -19.68 20.80
CA LEU A 284 5.30 -20.45 21.60
C LEU A 284 6.33 -21.11 20.69
N PRO A 285 7.62 -21.09 21.07
CA PRO A 285 8.67 -21.85 20.40
C PRO A 285 8.39 -23.34 20.42
#